data_a1d0b2f36e359ead400d9b45a9cbaf89
#
_entry.id   a1d0b2f36e359ead400d9b45a9cbaf89
#
_cell.length_a   1.000
_cell.length_b   1.000
_cell.length_c   1.000
_cell.angle_alpha   90.00
_cell.angle_beta   90.00
_cell.angle_gamma   90.00
#
_symmetry.space_group_name_H-M   'P 1'
#
loop_
_entity.id
_entity.type
_entity.pdbx_description
1 polymer ?
#
loop_
_entity_poly.entity_id
_entity_poly.type
_entity_poly.pdbx_seq_one_letter_code
_entity_poly.pdbx_strand_id
1 'polypeptide(L)'
;MGMTSSGPGAGTAAGTGPAHPASAPAARDTALVLAIDAGNSKTDVAVITAAGDVTGTARGGGFRPPAVGVDTAVDTVGEAVRRAFAEAGVASASHVSACLANADLPVEEEQLAAALRARAWGPSVDVRNDTFAILRAGIAEPRGVAVVCGAGINCVGMRPDGRTARFPAIGRISGDWGGGWGLAEEALWYAARAEDGRGGPTALARTLPAHFGLTSMYALIEALHLGDVDTARRHELTPVLFATAADGDAVARSLVDRLANEVVAMATVALTRLDLLAEETPVLLGGSVLAARHPQLDDRIRELLAARAPKAVPRVVTTSPVLGAALLGLDHVDAPDAVHARVRAHYEEA
;
A
#
# COMPACT_ATOMS: atom_id res chain seq x y z
N MET A 1 -24.80 -15.12 48.13
CA MET A 1 -25.22 -15.52 46.77
C MET A 1 -24.34 -14.76 45.80
N GLY A 2 -23.29 -15.39 45.33
CA GLY A 2 -22.35 -14.81 44.38
C GLY A 2 -22.79 -15.12 42.96
N MET A 3 -22.72 -14.13 42.07
CA MET A 3 -22.81 -14.31 40.61
C MET A 3 -21.48 -13.87 40.00
N THR A 4 -20.71 -14.84 39.57
CA THR A 4 -19.51 -14.66 38.74
C THR A 4 -19.95 -14.54 37.28
N SER A 5 -19.78 -13.38 36.67
CA SER A 5 -19.96 -13.19 35.24
C SER A 5 -18.60 -13.42 34.55
N SER A 6 -18.46 -14.54 33.84
CA SER A 6 -17.37 -14.80 32.91
C SER A 6 -17.66 -14.05 31.61
N GLY A 7 -16.81 -13.09 31.24
CA GLY A 7 -16.79 -12.45 29.94
C GLY A 7 -16.15 -13.37 28.87
N PRO A 8 -16.56 -13.26 27.61
CA PRO A 8 -15.98 -14.05 26.53
C PRO A 8 -14.61 -13.51 26.14
N GLY A 9 -13.61 -14.38 26.16
CA GLY A 9 -12.27 -14.09 25.67
C GLY A 9 -12.28 -13.87 24.16
N ALA A 10 -11.70 -12.76 23.73
CA ALA A 10 -11.41 -12.49 22.34
C ALA A 10 -10.36 -13.48 21.84
N GLY A 11 -10.76 -14.47 21.07
CA GLY A 11 -9.89 -15.40 20.39
C GLY A 11 -9.14 -14.67 19.27
N THR A 12 -7.81 -14.53 19.43
CA THR A 12 -6.91 -14.15 18.36
C THR A 12 -6.86 -15.30 17.35
N ALA A 13 -7.49 -15.15 16.21
CA ALA A 13 -7.36 -16.08 15.09
C ALA A 13 -5.96 -15.90 14.45
N ALA A 14 -5.00 -16.72 14.87
CA ALA A 14 -3.81 -16.99 14.10
C ALA A 14 -4.23 -17.91 12.94
N GLY A 15 -4.39 -17.35 11.75
CA GLY A 15 -4.66 -18.10 10.54
C GLY A 15 -3.39 -18.87 10.14
N THR A 16 -3.33 -20.17 10.46
CA THR A 16 -2.38 -21.10 9.85
C THR A 16 -2.90 -21.40 8.46
N GLY A 17 -2.27 -20.81 7.43
CA GLY A 17 -2.53 -21.20 6.03
C GLY A 17 -2.19 -22.69 5.81
N PRO A 18 -2.87 -23.36 4.89
CA PRO A 18 -2.61 -24.78 4.60
C PRO A 18 -1.19 -24.96 4.07
N ALA A 19 -0.47 -25.94 4.59
CA ALA A 19 0.81 -26.38 4.06
C ALA A 19 0.59 -26.92 2.63
N HIS A 20 1.25 -26.30 1.63
CA HIS A 20 1.21 -26.77 0.25
C HIS A 20 2.06 -28.04 0.06
N PRO A 21 1.59 -29.04 -0.70
CA PRO A 21 2.41 -30.19 -1.06
C PRO A 21 3.56 -29.77 -2.00
N ALA A 22 4.76 -30.26 -1.74
CA ALA A 22 5.94 -30.01 -2.56
C ALA A 22 5.71 -30.46 -4.02
N SER A 23 5.83 -29.54 -4.97
CA SER A 23 5.69 -29.81 -6.41
C SER A 23 6.88 -30.61 -6.93
N ALA A 24 6.64 -31.55 -7.86
CA ALA A 24 7.66 -32.40 -8.46
C ALA A 24 8.68 -31.59 -9.31
N PRO A 25 9.99 -31.98 -9.37
CA PRO A 25 11.07 -31.18 -9.98
C PRO A 25 10.88 -30.85 -11.48
N ALA A 26 10.23 -31.68 -12.26
CA ALA A 26 10.06 -31.45 -13.71
C ALA A 26 9.03 -30.36 -14.07
N ALA A 27 8.15 -29.97 -13.15
CA ALA A 27 7.19 -28.87 -13.35
C ALA A 27 7.79 -27.50 -13.03
N ARG A 28 8.95 -27.43 -12.38
CA ARG A 28 9.60 -26.18 -11.95
C ARG A 28 10.29 -25.46 -13.11
N ASP A 29 10.91 -26.19 -14.05
CA ASP A 29 11.69 -25.59 -15.15
C ASP A 29 10.83 -24.89 -16.22
N THR A 30 9.52 -25.15 -16.26
CA THR A 30 8.58 -24.55 -17.22
C THR A 30 7.58 -23.59 -16.57
N ALA A 31 7.67 -23.35 -15.26
CA ALA A 31 6.74 -22.48 -14.56
C ALA A 31 6.84 -21.04 -15.08
N LEU A 32 5.70 -20.45 -15.41
CA LEU A 32 5.55 -19.04 -15.74
C LEU A 32 4.76 -18.35 -14.63
N VAL A 33 5.25 -17.25 -14.14
CA VAL A 33 4.54 -16.38 -13.18
C VAL A 33 4.01 -15.16 -13.91
N LEU A 34 2.70 -14.92 -13.83
CA LEU A 34 2.09 -13.66 -14.18
C LEU A 34 2.02 -12.80 -12.92
N ALA A 35 2.82 -11.76 -12.87
CA ALA A 35 2.83 -10.78 -11.79
C ALA A 35 1.94 -9.58 -12.17
N ILE A 36 1.06 -9.18 -11.26
CA ILE A 36 0.14 -8.06 -11.42
C ILE A 36 0.27 -7.16 -10.19
N ASP A 37 0.62 -5.89 -10.42
CA ASP A 37 0.51 -4.81 -9.44
C ASP A 37 -0.53 -3.82 -9.94
N ALA A 38 -1.72 -3.82 -9.33
CA ALA A 38 -2.83 -3.00 -9.79
C ALA A 38 -3.24 -2.00 -8.70
N GLY A 39 -2.74 -0.78 -8.84
CA GLY A 39 -3.06 0.36 -7.98
C GLY A 39 -4.27 1.15 -8.48
N ASN A 40 -4.75 2.11 -7.67
CA ASN A 40 -5.88 2.97 -8.03
C ASN A 40 -5.67 3.82 -9.29
N SER A 41 -4.42 4.12 -9.68
CA SER A 41 -4.08 5.01 -10.79
C SER A 41 -3.54 4.28 -12.02
N LYS A 42 -2.88 3.15 -11.83
CA LYS A 42 -2.25 2.36 -12.90
C LYS A 42 -2.16 0.89 -12.51
N THR A 43 -2.01 0.04 -13.51
CA THR A 43 -1.69 -1.38 -13.37
C THR A 43 -0.38 -1.67 -14.10
N ASP A 44 0.57 -2.32 -13.44
CA ASP A 44 1.78 -2.86 -14.05
C ASP A 44 1.70 -4.39 -14.04
N VAL A 45 2.05 -5.02 -15.18
CA VAL A 45 2.00 -6.47 -15.37
C VAL A 45 3.35 -6.95 -15.90
N ALA A 46 3.81 -8.11 -15.41
CA ALA A 46 5.02 -8.76 -15.90
C ALA A 46 4.83 -10.29 -16.02
N VAL A 47 5.44 -10.89 -17.03
CA VAL A 47 5.52 -12.35 -17.23
C VAL A 47 6.96 -12.78 -16.95
N ILE A 48 7.14 -13.68 -15.98
CA ILE A 48 8.44 -14.13 -15.48
C ILE A 48 8.59 -15.63 -15.72
N THR A 49 9.69 -16.05 -16.30
CA THR A 49 10.03 -17.48 -16.48
C THR A 49 10.57 -18.09 -15.18
N ALA A 50 10.58 -19.42 -15.11
CA ALA A 50 11.23 -20.14 -14.01
C ALA A 50 12.72 -19.84 -13.86
N ALA A 51 13.38 -19.34 -14.92
CA ALA A 51 14.76 -18.90 -14.88
C ALA A 51 14.95 -17.45 -14.41
N GLY A 52 13.86 -16.70 -14.18
CA GLY A 52 13.88 -15.31 -13.74
C GLY A 52 13.97 -14.29 -14.87
N ASP A 53 13.73 -14.69 -16.12
CA ASP A 53 13.68 -13.74 -17.23
C ASP A 53 12.30 -13.05 -17.25
N VAL A 54 12.29 -11.74 -17.38
CA VAL A 54 11.08 -10.96 -17.65
C VAL A 54 10.88 -10.94 -19.16
N THR A 55 9.88 -11.67 -19.64
CA THR A 55 9.67 -11.91 -21.09
C THR A 55 8.55 -11.09 -21.68
N GLY A 56 7.71 -10.48 -20.86
CA GLY A 56 6.66 -9.59 -21.32
C GLY A 56 6.22 -8.66 -20.21
N THR A 57 5.96 -7.39 -20.57
CA THR A 57 5.52 -6.36 -19.64
C THR A 57 4.41 -5.53 -20.25
N ALA A 58 3.55 -4.97 -19.41
CA ALA A 58 2.55 -4.01 -19.86
C ALA A 58 2.10 -3.10 -18.74
N ARG A 59 1.74 -1.87 -19.09
CA ARG A 59 1.08 -0.93 -18.18
C ARG A 59 -0.36 -0.68 -18.62
N GLY A 60 -1.31 -0.74 -17.70
CA GLY A 60 -2.73 -0.50 -17.89
C GLY A 60 -3.28 0.65 -17.07
N GLY A 61 -4.59 0.85 -17.16
CA GLY A 61 -5.34 1.81 -16.36
C GLY A 61 -5.42 1.44 -14.88
N GLY A 62 -6.03 2.32 -14.09
CA GLY A 62 -6.23 2.11 -12.65
C GLY A 62 -7.27 1.04 -12.34
N PHE A 63 -7.08 0.39 -11.20
CA PHE A 63 -7.92 -0.68 -10.67
C PHE A 63 -8.78 -0.15 -9.51
N ARG A 64 -10.08 0.08 -9.77
CA ARG A 64 -11.00 0.69 -8.79
C ARG A 64 -12.33 -0.04 -8.72
N PRO A 65 -12.37 -1.30 -8.21
CA PRO A 65 -13.60 -2.09 -8.10
C PRO A 65 -14.76 -1.37 -7.40
N PRO A 66 -14.53 -0.58 -6.31
CA PRO A 66 -15.63 0.14 -5.67
C PRO A 66 -16.33 1.18 -6.58
N ALA A 67 -15.62 1.69 -7.59
CA ALA A 67 -16.17 2.70 -8.51
C ALA A 67 -16.86 2.11 -9.76
N VAL A 68 -16.32 0.99 -10.28
CA VAL A 68 -16.75 0.46 -11.59
C VAL A 68 -17.28 -0.98 -11.53
N GLY A 69 -17.24 -1.61 -10.35
CA GLY A 69 -17.55 -3.03 -10.17
C GLY A 69 -16.33 -3.94 -10.44
N VAL A 70 -16.35 -5.13 -9.84
CA VAL A 70 -15.22 -6.09 -9.90
C VAL A 70 -14.93 -6.52 -11.34
N ASP A 71 -15.94 -6.91 -12.11
CA ASP A 71 -15.72 -7.41 -13.48
C ASP A 71 -15.09 -6.37 -14.39
N THR A 72 -15.59 -5.13 -14.38
CA THR A 72 -15.03 -4.03 -15.19
C THR A 72 -13.59 -3.69 -14.79
N ALA A 73 -13.30 -3.71 -13.48
CA ALA A 73 -11.95 -3.46 -12.99
C ALA A 73 -10.99 -4.57 -13.44
N VAL A 74 -11.42 -5.85 -13.36
CA VAL A 74 -10.62 -7.00 -13.81
C VAL A 74 -10.44 -6.99 -15.33
N ASP A 75 -11.44 -6.57 -16.11
CA ASP A 75 -11.31 -6.42 -17.58
C ASP A 75 -10.26 -5.37 -17.95
N THR A 76 -10.18 -4.27 -17.19
CA THR A 76 -9.11 -3.25 -17.36
C THR A 76 -7.72 -3.85 -17.14
N VAL A 77 -7.55 -4.70 -16.12
CA VAL A 77 -6.30 -5.45 -15.90
C VAL A 77 -6.06 -6.43 -17.05
N GLY A 78 -7.10 -7.09 -17.53
CA GLY A 78 -7.04 -8.05 -18.64
C GLY A 78 -6.49 -7.47 -19.94
N GLU A 79 -6.67 -6.17 -20.20
CA GLU A 79 -6.05 -5.51 -21.35
C GLU A 79 -4.52 -5.45 -21.24
N ALA A 80 -3.99 -5.20 -20.04
CA ALA A 80 -2.55 -5.21 -19.80
C ALA A 80 -2.01 -6.64 -19.84
N VAL A 81 -2.71 -7.62 -19.24
CA VAL A 81 -2.32 -9.04 -19.28
C VAL A 81 -2.23 -9.57 -20.71
N ARG A 82 -3.22 -9.27 -21.57
CA ARG A 82 -3.16 -9.69 -22.98
C ARG A 82 -1.94 -9.13 -23.71
N ARG A 83 -1.54 -7.88 -23.45
CA ARG A 83 -0.34 -7.29 -24.04
C ARG A 83 0.94 -7.94 -23.54
N ALA A 84 1.07 -8.17 -22.23
CA ALA A 84 2.22 -8.84 -21.64
C ALA A 84 2.35 -10.29 -22.14
N PHE A 85 1.27 -11.04 -22.26
CA PHE A 85 1.27 -12.37 -22.82
C PHE A 85 1.64 -12.38 -24.31
N ALA A 86 1.15 -11.42 -25.09
CA ALA A 86 1.51 -11.32 -26.51
C ALA A 86 3.01 -11.02 -26.69
N GLU A 87 3.58 -10.14 -25.87
CA GLU A 87 5.01 -9.85 -25.87
C GLU A 87 5.84 -11.09 -25.47
N ALA A 88 5.40 -11.81 -24.44
CA ALA A 88 6.03 -13.04 -23.98
C ALA A 88 5.84 -14.25 -24.94
N GLY A 89 4.95 -14.15 -25.92
CA GLY A 89 4.61 -15.26 -26.83
C GLY A 89 3.88 -16.42 -26.16
N VAL A 90 3.11 -16.18 -25.09
CA VAL A 90 2.40 -17.19 -24.30
C VAL A 90 0.91 -16.87 -24.19
N ALA A 91 0.09 -17.89 -23.90
CA ALA A 91 -1.36 -17.73 -23.75
C ALA A 91 -1.82 -17.76 -22.29
N SER A 92 -1.02 -18.31 -21.39
CA SER A 92 -1.33 -18.43 -19.96
C SER A 92 -0.06 -18.59 -19.13
N ALA A 93 -0.17 -18.37 -17.83
CA ALA A 93 0.90 -18.63 -16.85
C ALA A 93 0.59 -19.88 -16.03
N SER A 94 1.56 -20.38 -15.28
CA SER A 94 1.38 -21.47 -14.31
C SER A 94 0.79 -20.95 -13.00
N HIS A 95 1.12 -19.70 -12.66
CA HIS A 95 0.67 -19.02 -11.45
C HIS A 95 0.42 -17.55 -11.72
N VAL A 96 -0.66 -17.02 -11.15
CA VAL A 96 -1.00 -15.59 -11.15
C VAL A 96 -0.80 -15.04 -9.75
N SER A 97 0.17 -14.13 -9.59
CA SER A 97 0.45 -13.40 -8.36
C SER A 97 -0.08 -11.98 -8.52
N ALA A 98 -1.22 -11.69 -7.92
CA ALA A 98 -1.90 -10.41 -8.07
C ALA A 98 -1.89 -9.62 -6.75
N CYS A 99 -1.22 -8.46 -6.75
CA CYS A 99 -1.27 -7.48 -5.68
C CYS A 99 -2.19 -6.33 -6.11
N LEU A 100 -3.33 -6.20 -5.45
CA LEU A 100 -4.43 -5.37 -5.90
C LEU A 100 -4.80 -4.32 -4.86
N ALA A 101 -4.93 -3.08 -5.27
CA ALA A 101 -5.60 -2.05 -4.48
C ALA A 101 -7.05 -2.47 -4.21
N ASN A 102 -7.62 -2.02 -3.09
CA ASN A 102 -8.99 -2.38 -2.68
C ASN A 102 -9.19 -3.90 -2.40
N ALA A 103 -8.12 -4.67 -2.21
CA ALA A 103 -8.12 -6.00 -1.64
C ALA A 103 -7.80 -5.90 -0.13
N ASP A 104 -8.60 -5.13 0.58
CA ASP A 104 -8.31 -4.72 1.96
C ASP A 104 -8.86 -5.73 2.98
N LEU A 105 -9.97 -6.36 2.65
CA LEU A 105 -10.63 -7.37 3.48
C LEU A 105 -10.50 -8.77 2.87
N PRO A 106 -10.46 -9.84 3.69
CA PRO A 106 -10.41 -11.23 3.18
C PRO A 106 -11.53 -11.56 2.19
N VAL A 107 -12.74 -11.04 2.41
CA VAL A 107 -13.88 -11.24 1.50
C VAL A 107 -13.63 -10.59 0.13
N GLU A 108 -12.96 -9.45 0.08
CA GLU A 108 -12.59 -8.79 -1.18
C GLU A 108 -11.50 -9.57 -1.91
N GLU A 109 -10.48 -10.06 -1.19
CA GLU A 109 -9.46 -10.94 -1.77
C GLU A 109 -10.09 -12.19 -2.39
N GLU A 110 -11.05 -12.85 -1.71
CA GLU A 110 -11.76 -14.02 -2.24
C GLU A 110 -12.58 -13.69 -3.50
N GLN A 111 -13.32 -12.58 -3.49
CA GLN A 111 -14.11 -12.13 -4.64
C GLN A 111 -13.22 -11.79 -5.83
N LEU A 112 -12.12 -11.07 -5.62
CA LEU A 112 -11.16 -10.73 -6.65
C LEU A 112 -10.44 -11.97 -7.18
N ALA A 113 -10.03 -12.90 -6.32
CA ALA A 113 -9.43 -14.16 -6.73
C ALA A 113 -10.41 -15.01 -7.58
N ALA A 114 -11.68 -15.04 -7.23
CA ALA A 114 -12.70 -15.72 -8.03
C ALA A 114 -12.85 -15.09 -9.43
N ALA A 115 -12.89 -13.75 -9.50
CA ALA A 115 -12.96 -13.01 -10.74
C ALA A 115 -11.72 -13.22 -11.64
N LEU A 116 -10.51 -13.25 -11.05
CA LEU A 116 -9.27 -13.53 -11.79
C LEU A 116 -9.23 -14.99 -12.30
N ARG A 117 -9.66 -15.98 -11.49
CA ARG A 117 -9.75 -17.38 -11.93
C ARG A 117 -10.69 -17.54 -13.13
N ALA A 118 -11.79 -16.79 -13.16
CA ALA A 118 -12.74 -16.81 -14.27
C ALA A 118 -12.13 -16.34 -15.61
N ARG A 119 -11.03 -15.57 -15.58
CA ARG A 119 -10.29 -15.13 -16.78
C ARG A 119 -9.34 -16.18 -17.33
N ALA A 120 -9.11 -17.30 -16.61
CA ALA A 120 -8.26 -18.42 -17.01
C ALA A 120 -6.83 -18.02 -17.44
N TRP A 121 -6.25 -16.99 -16.80
CA TRP A 121 -4.86 -16.59 -17.07
C TRP A 121 -3.82 -17.58 -16.50
N GLY A 122 -4.24 -18.44 -15.58
CA GLY A 122 -3.45 -19.51 -14.99
C GLY A 122 -4.29 -20.39 -14.07
N PRO A 123 -3.88 -21.63 -13.81
CA PRO A 123 -4.61 -22.57 -12.96
C PRO A 123 -4.51 -22.24 -11.46
N SER A 124 -3.47 -21.50 -11.05
CA SER A 124 -3.24 -21.05 -9.68
C SER A 124 -3.29 -19.53 -9.61
N VAL A 125 -4.03 -18.98 -8.67
CA VAL A 125 -4.22 -17.52 -8.49
C VAL A 125 -4.15 -17.19 -7.02
N ASP A 126 -3.19 -16.32 -6.67
CA ASP A 126 -3.11 -15.66 -5.37
C ASP A 126 -3.44 -14.18 -5.52
N VAL A 127 -4.30 -13.67 -4.64
CA VAL A 127 -4.62 -12.25 -4.52
C VAL A 127 -4.18 -11.76 -3.15
N ARG A 128 -3.51 -10.61 -3.12
CA ARG A 128 -3.12 -9.89 -1.91
C ARG A 128 -3.36 -8.40 -2.09
N ASN A 129 -3.45 -7.68 -0.99
CA ASN A 129 -3.41 -6.21 -1.02
C ASN A 129 -2.10 -5.71 -1.65
N ASP A 130 -2.15 -4.62 -2.42
CA ASP A 130 -1.01 -4.03 -3.15
C ASP A 130 0.16 -3.61 -2.23
N THR A 131 -0.10 -3.35 -0.95
CA THR A 131 0.95 -3.05 0.04
C THR A 131 1.94 -4.22 0.22
N PHE A 132 1.52 -5.47 0.00
CA PHE A 132 2.42 -6.62 0.04
C PHE A 132 3.44 -6.61 -1.10
N ALA A 133 3.08 -6.08 -2.28
CA ALA A 133 4.02 -5.90 -3.38
C ALA A 133 5.12 -4.89 -2.99
N ILE A 134 4.75 -3.77 -2.40
CA ILE A 134 5.71 -2.76 -1.91
C ILE A 134 6.64 -3.39 -0.87
N LEU A 135 6.09 -4.14 0.10
CA LEU A 135 6.89 -4.84 1.09
C LEU A 135 7.88 -5.80 0.44
N ARG A 136 7.40 -6.73 -0.41
CA ARG A 136 8.25 -7.77 -1.00
C ARG A 136 9.31 -7.22 -1.97
N ALA A 137 9.01 -6.12 -2.67
CA ALA A 137 9.99 -5.44 -3.52
C ALA A 137 11.19 -4.90 -2.73
N GLY A 138 10.94 -4.35 -1.54
CA GLY A 138 11.96 -3.68 -0.73
C GLY A 138 12.75 -4.57 0.23
N ILE A 139 12.46 -5.89 0.33
CA ILE A 139 13.13 -6.83 1.23
C ILE A 139 13.75 -7.99 0.46
N ALA A 140 14.93 -8.45 0.89
CA ALA A 140 15.59 -9.61 0.31
C ALA A 140 14.86 -10.91 0.67
N GLU A 141 14.63 -11.13 1.96
CA GLU A 141 13.87 -12.24 2.52
C GLU A 141 12.44 -11.77 2.84
N PRO A 142 11.43 -12.64 2.86
CA PRO A 142 10.04 -12.28 3.21
C PRO A 142 9.89 -12.00 4.72
N ARG A 143 10.69 -11.06 5.27
CA ARG A 143 10.71 -10.64 6.68
C ARG A 143 10.79 -9.13 6.78
N GLY A 144 9.71 -8.50 7.23
CA GLY A 144 9.64 -7.05 7.39
C GLY A 144 8.23 -6.52 7.51
N VAL A 145 8.16 -5.21 7.59
CA VAL A 145 6.91 -4.45 7.65
C VAL A 145 6.97 -3.33 6.60
N ALA A 146 5.86 -3.04 5.94
CA ALA A 146 5.72 -1.86 5.10
C ALA A 146 4.57 -1.00 5.61
N VAL A 147 4.81 0.30 5.73
CA VAL A 147 3.76 1.32 5.90
C VAL A 147 3.70 2.13 4.61
N VAL A 148 2.55 2.17 4.00
CA VAL A 148 2.31 2.88 2.73
C VAL A 148 1.37 4.04 2.98
N CYS A 149 1.82 5.26 2.69
CA CYS A 149 1.04 6.48 2.80
C CYS A 149 1.02 7.18 1.43
N GLY A 150 -0.05 6.95 0.69
CA GLY A 150 -0.35 7.54 -0.60
C GLY A 150 -1.65 8.35 -0.51
N ALA A 151 -2.68 7.98 -1.28
CA ALA A 151 -4.02 8.55 -1.13
C ALA A 151 -4.61 8.24 0.25
N GLY A 152 -4.52 6.97 0.69
CA GLY A 152 -4.80 6.50 2.05
C GLY A 152 -3.53 6.11 2.80
N ILE A 153 -3.70 5.37 3.90
CA ILE A 153 -2.61 4.77 4.67
C ILE A 153 -2.92 3.30 4.92
N ASN A 154 -1.90 2.43 4.75
CA ASN A 154 -2.00 1.00 5.03
C ASN A 154 -0.68 0.48 5.61
N CYS A 155 -0.75 -0.65 6.30
CA CYS A 155 0.41 -1.34 6.82
C CYS A 155 0.24 -2.86 6.72
N VAL A 156 1.28 -3.51 6.23
CA VAL A 156 1.37 -4.97 6.21
C VAL A 156 2.73 -5.42 6.72
N GLY A 157 2.78 -6.64 7.22
CA GLY A 157 4.03 -7.30 7.58
C GLY A 157 4.03 -8.74 7.15
N MET A 158 5.20 -9.33 6.99
CA MET A 158 5.38 -10.75 6.66
C MET A 158 6.58 -11.34 7.38
N ARG A 159 6.55 -12.66 7.54
CA ARG A 159 7.59 -13.47 8.14
C ARG A 159 7.83 -14.73 7.29
N PRO A 160 9.06 -15.30 7.26
CA PRO A 160 9.39 -16.48 6.45
C PRO A 160 8.53 -17.72 6.74
N ASP A 161 7.98 -17.81 7.95
CA ASP A 161 7.08 -18.91 8.37
C ASP A 161 5.65 -18.79 7.78
N GLY A 162 5.40 -17.80 6.91
CA GLY A 162 4.11 -17.54 6.27
C GLY A 162 3.15 -16.67 7.09
N ARG A 163 3.49 -16.30 8.33
CA ARG A 163 2.66 -15.35 9.11
C ARG A 163 2.69 -13.97 8.47
N THR A 164 1.52 -13.33 8.48
CA THR A 164 1.37 -11.95 8.02
C THR A 164 0.67 -11.10 9.08
N ALA A 165 0.96 -9.80 9.09
CA ALA A 165 0.20 -8.79 9.80
C ALA A 165 -0.44 -7.86 8.77
N ARG A 166 -1.68 -7.45 8.99
CA ARG A 166 -2.41 -6.54 8.13
C ARG A 166 -3.43 -5.73 8.91
N PHE A 167 -3.85 -4.63 8.33
CA PHE A 167 -4.93 -3.77 8.82
C PHE A 167 -6.01 -3.69 7.73
N PRO A 168 -7.29 -3.43 8.07
CA PRO A 168 -8.34 -3.29 7.08
C PRO A 168 -8.14 -2.15 6.08
N ALA A 169 -7.51 -1.04 6.49
CA ALA A 169 -7.12 0.11 5.66
C ALA A 169 -8.26 0.73 4.81
N ILE A 170 -9.50 0.68 5.32
CA ILE A 170 -10.70 1.21 4.65
C ILE A 170 -11.12 2.59 5.20
N GLY A 171 -10.15 3.35 5.70
CA GLY A 171 -10.32 4.71 6.17
C GLY A 171 -10.80 4.82 7.62
N ARG A 172 -11.52 5.89 7.94
CA ARG A 172 -11.90 6.18 9.33
C ARG A 172 -12.74 5.10 10.00
N ILE A 173 -13.48 4.31 9.24
CA ILE A 173 -14.30 3.19 9.75
C ILE A 173 -13.43 2.07 10.33
N SER A 174 -12.22 1.89 9.82
CA SER A 174 -11.22 0.95 10.36
C SER A 174 -10.25 1.58 11.37
N GLY A 175 -10.45 2.86 11.67
CA GLY A 175 -9.62 3.60 12.61
C GLY A 175 -8.37 4.23 11.99
N ASP A 176 -8.23 4.24 10.66
CA ASP A 176 -7.08 4.80 9.97
C ASP A 176 -7.10 6.33 10.02
N TRP A 177 -5.94 6.92 10.23
CA TRP A 177 -5.74 8.35 10.14
C TRP A 177 -4.49 8.66 9.31
N GLY A 178 -4.63 9.47 8.28
CA GLY A 178 -3.53 9.84 7.38
C GLY A 178 -3.90 9.62 5.92
N GLY A 179 -2.86 9.42 5.08
CA GLY A 179 -3.02 9.49 3.65
C GLY A 179 -3.20 10.92 3.14
N GLY A 180 -2.91 11.17 1.87
CA GLY A 180 -3.01 12.50 1.29
C GLY A 180 -4.43 13.07 1.37
N TRP A 181 -5.45 12.24 1.15
CA TRP A 181 -6.84 12.68 1.28
C TRP A 181 -7.19 13.10 2.70
N GLY A 182 -6.85 12.27 3.71
CA GLY A 182 -7.14 12.57 5.10
C GLY A 182 -6.39 13.81 5.59
N LEU A 183 -5.14 13.97 5.19
CA LEU A 183 -4.35 15.16 5.52
C LEU A 183 -4.93 16.45 4.90
N ALA A 184 -5.37 16.39 3.65
CA ALA A 184 -6.02 17.51 2.98
C ALA A 184 -7.34 17.90 3.67
N GLU A 185 -8.15 16.91 4.08
CA GLU A 185 -9.40 17.15 4.82
C GLU A 185 -9.15 17.79 6.19
N GLU A 186 -8.15 17.30 6.94
CA GLU A 186 -7.76 17.90 8.22
C GLU A 186 -7.25 19.34 8.03
N ALA A 187 -6.40 19.58 7.02
CA ALA A 187 -5.91 20.93 6.72
C ALA A 187 -7.05 21.89 6.39
N LEU A 188 -8.02 21.49 5.55
CA LEU A 188 -9.21 22.27 5.25
C LEU A 188 -10.04 22.54 6.51
N TRP A 189 -10.23 21.53 7.37
CA TRP A 189 -11.00 21.69 8.61
C TRP A 189 -10.39 22.72 9.54
N TYR A 190 -9.07 22.66 9.78
CA TYR A 190 -8.40 23.63 10.63
C TYR A 190 -8.38 25.03 10.01
N ALA A 191 -8.13 25.14 8.71
CA ALA A 191 -8.09 26.40 7.99
C ALA A 191 -9.45 27.13 8.00
N ALA A 192 -10.55 26.40 7.74
CA ALA A 192 -11.89 26.95 7.78
C ALA A 192 -12.25 27.49 9.18
N ARG A 193 -11.92 26.73 10.23
CA ARG A 193 -12.18 27.13 11.62
C ARG A 193 -11.33 28.30 12.08
N ALA A 194 -10.11 28.43 11.53
CA ALA A 194 -9.25 29.58 11.81
C ALA A 194 -9.84 30.87 11.21
N GLU A 195 -10.39 30.80 9.98
CA GLU A 195 -10.98 31.98 9.32
C GLU A 195 -12.29 32.43 9.98
N ASP A 196 -13.14 31.50 10.40
CA ASP A 196 -14.43 31.83 11.02
C ASP A 196 -14.38 32.04 12.55
N GLY A 197 -13.19 31.92 13.16
CA GLY A 197 -12.97 32.17 14.59
C GLY A 197 -13.30 30.99 15.51
N ARG A 198 -13.71 29.82 15.01
CA ARG A 198 -13.93 28.61 15.81
C ARG A 198 -12.65 27.86 16.17
N GLY A 199 -11.52 28.19 15.58
CA GLY A 199 -10.21 27.57 15.79
C GLY A 199 -9.10 28.58 16.03
N GLY A 200 -7.92 28.07 16.41
CA GLY A 200 -6.71 28.90 16.53
C GLY A 200 -6.20 29.36 15.16
N PRO A 201 -5.37 30.42 15.12
CA PRO A 201 -4.84 30.93 13.89
C PRO A 201 -3.89 29.91 13.21
N THR A 202 -3.95 29.84 11.89
CA THR A 202 -3.03 29.04 11.07
C THR A 202 -2.81 29.71 9.71
N ALA A 203 -1.60 29.59 9.18
CA ALA A 203 -1.29 30.06 7.84
C ALA A 203 -2.02 29.24 6.75
N LEU A 204 -2.52 28.03 7.08
CA LEU A 204 -3.33 27.22 6.18
C LEU A 204 -4.55 27.97 5.67
N ALA A 205 -5.16 28.85 6.48
CA ALA A 205 -6.29 29.69 6.08
C ALA A 205 -5.98 30.61 4.87
N ARG A 206 -4.71 30.91 4.63
CA ARG A 206 -4.24 31.68 3.50
C ARG A 206 -3.62 30.81 2.40
N THR A 207 -2.82 29.80 2.77
CA THR A 207 -2.05 29.02 1.81
C THR A 207 -2.91 28.03 1.01
N LEU A 208 -3.96 27.45 1.61
CA LEU A 208 -4.87 26.52 0.89
C LEU A 208 -5.68 27.21 -0.20
N PRO A 209 -6.42 28.32 0.04
CA PRO A 209 -7.12 29.02 -1.04
C PRO A 209 -6.16 29.59 -2.08
N ALA A 210 -4.98 30.08 -1.69
CA ALA A 210 -3.99 30.61 -2.61
C ALA A 210 -3.51 29.58 -3.65
N HIS A 211 -3.47 28.28 -3.30
CA HIS A 211 -3.15 27.20 -4.24
C HIS A 211 -4.10 27.17 -5.46
N PHE A 212 -5.37 27.50 -5.26
CA PHE A 212 -6.37 27.58 -6.33
C PHE A 212 -6.57 29.01 -6.87
N GLY A 213 -5.71 29.96 -6.52
CA GLY A 213 -5.83 31.36 -6.94
C GLY A 213 -6.96 32.13 -6.22
N LEU A 214 -7.43 31.62 -5.09
CA LEU A 214 -8.52 32.20 -4.29
C LEU A 214 -7.95 32.99 -3.11
N THR A 215 -8.72 33.95 -2.61
CA THR A 215 -8.25 34.93 -1.60
C THR A 215 -8.66 34.63 -0.17
N SER A 216 -9.60 33.69 0.06
CA SER A 216 -10.10 33.33 1.39
C SER A 216 -10.54 31.88 1.46
N MET A 217 -10.62 31.35 2.66
CA MET A 217 -11.19 30.01 2.90
C MET A 217 -12.67 29.95 2.53
N TYR A 218 -13.42 31.05 2.73
CA TYR A 218 -14.80 31.11 2.32
C TYR A 218 -14.93 30.90 0.78
N ALA A 219 -14.09 31.57 0.00
CA ALA A 219 -14.08 31.39 -1.45
C ALA A 219 -13.69 29.95 -1.86
N LEU A 220 -12.75 29.32 -1.16
CA LEU A 220 -12.37 27.94 -1.40
C LEU A 220 -13.51 26.96 -1.04
N ILE A 221 -14.19 27.17 0.08
CA ILE A 221 -15.33 26.38 0.51
C ILE A 221 -16.46 26.47 -0.55
N GLU A 222 -16.77 27.70 -1.00
CA GLU A 222 -17.80 27.93 -2.01
C GLU A 222 -17.41 27.23 -3.34
N ALA A 223 -16.19 27.42 -3.83
CA ALA A 223 -15.71 26.82 -5.07
C ALA A 223 -15.71 25.26 -5.03
N LEU A 224 -15.34 24.65 -3.90
CA LEU A 224 -15.40 23.20 -3.72
C LEU A 224 -16.84 22.70 -3.61
N HIS A 225 -17.72 23.46 -2.94
CA HIS A 225 -19.12 23.07 -2.73
C HIS A 225 -19.95 23.16 -4.00
N LEU A 226 -19.73 24.21 -4.80
CA LEU A 226 -20.45 24.44 -6.07
C LEU A 226 -19.84 23.71 -7.27
N GLY A 227 -18.62 23.15 -7.10
CA GLY A 227 -17.95 22.39 -8.15
C GLY A 227 -17.10 23.23 -9.11
N ASP A 228 -16.86 24.51 -8.82
CA ASP A 228 -15.94 25.36 -9.56
C ASP A 228 -14.49 24.87 -9.43
N VAL A 229 -14.15 24.27 -8.29
CA VAL A 229 -12.98 23.44 -8.08
C VAL A 229 -13.43 22.01 -7.88
N ASP A 230 -12.98 21.10 -8.73
CA ASP A 230 -13.29 19.67 -8.59
C ASP A 230 -12.81 19.16 -7.21
N THR A 231 -13.72 18.54 -6.49
CA THR A 231 -13.42 17.98 -5.16
C THR A 231 -12.31 16.93 -5.20
N ALA A 232 -12.09 16.27 -6.34
CA ALA A 232 -10.98 15.37 -6.55
C ALA A 232 -9.61 16.08 -6.41
N ARG A 233 -9.53 17.37 -6.71
CA ARG A 233 -8.31 18.16 -6.59
C ARG A 233 -7.89 18.48 -5.16
N ARG A 234 -8.72 18.16 -4.15
CA ARG A 234 -8.35 18.36 -2.73
C ARG A 234 -7.03 17.68 -2.35
N HIS A 235 -6.65 16.58 -3.00
CA HIS A 235 -5.38 15.91 -2.75
C HIS A 235 -4.16 16.80 -3.04
N GLU A 236 -4.31 17.82 -3.89
CA GLU A 236 -3.26 18.81 -4.18
C GLU A 236 -2.90 19.67 -2.95
N LEU A 237 -3.77 19.71 -1.95
CA LEU A 237 -3.54 20.48 -0.72
C LEU A 237 -2.56 19.80 0.26
N THR A 238 -2.28 18.51 0.09
CA THR A 238 -1.31 17.81 0.94
C THR A 238 0.10 18.38 0.81
N PRO A 239 0.67 18.61 -0.37
CA PRO A 239 1.94 19.33 -0.50
C PRO A 239 1.92 20.74 0.11
N VAL A 240 0.77 21.45 0.02
CA VAL A 240 0.61 22.79 0.62
C VAL A 240 0.68 22.72 2.15
N LEU A 241 0.05 21.70 2.76
CA LEU A 241 0.16 21.44 4.19
C LEU A 241 1.63 21.26 4.61
N PHE A 242 2.38 20.41 3.91
CA PHE A 242 3.80 20.18 4.23
C PHE A 242 4.66 21.43 4.04
N ALA A 243 4.43 22.22 3.00
CA ALA A 243 5.13 23.50 2.81
C ALA A 243 4.82 24.47 3.95
N THR A 244 3.54 24.60 4.33
CA THR A 244 3.11 25.46 5.44
C THR A 244 3.69 24.99 6.78
N ALA A 245 3.84 23.68 7.00
CA ALA A 245 4.50 23.12 8.17
C ALA A 245 6.00 23.47 8.19
N ALA A 246 6.68 23.37 7.04
CA ALA A 246 8.08 23.73 6.89
C ALA A 246 8.33 25.22 7.18
N ASP A 247 7.40 26.10 6.81
CA ASP A 247 7.43 27.55 7.11
C ASP A 247 7.14 27.85 8.60
N GLY A 248 6.84 26.85 9.42
CA GLY A 248 6.76 27.01 10.88
C GLY A 248 5.35 27.10 11.46
N ASP A 249 4.30 26.92 10.67
CA ASP A 249 2.94 26.95 11.18
C ASP A 249 2.68 25.82 12.18
N ALA A 250 2.22 26.16 13.38
CA ALA A 250 2.06 25.22 14.48
C ALA A 250 0.97 24.17 14.21
N VAL A 251 -0.13 24.54 13.56
CA VAL A 251 -1.23 23.63 13.22
C VAL A 251 -0.78 22.66 12.14
N ALA A 252 -0.17 23.15 11.06
CA ALA A 252 0.36 22.30 10.01
C ALA A 252 1.40 21.30 10.54
N ARG A 253 2.32 21.75 11.40
CA ARG A 253 3.30 20.88 12.09
C ARG A 253 2.64 19.81 12.94
N SER A 254 1.57 20.14 13.67
CA SER A 254 0.85 19.17 14.51
C SER A 254 0.22 18.06 13.68
N LEU A 255 -0.25 18.36 12.46
CA LEU A 255 -0.79 17.35 11.54
C LEU A 255 0.30 16.42 10.99
N VAL A 256 1.48 16.98 10.67
CA VAL A 256 2.65 16.19 10.26
C VAL A 256 3.14 15.29 11.39
N ASP A 257 3.21 15.80 12.63
CA ASP A 257 3.60 15.02 13.81
C ASP A 257 2.59 13.91 14.12
N ARG A 258 1.30 14.17 13.93
CA ARG A 258 0.27 13.14 14.07
C ARG A 258 0.43 12.05 13.03
N LEU A 259 0.70 12.38 11.77
CA LEU A 259 0.98 11.38 10.73
C LEU A 259 2.18 10.51 11.11
N ALA A 260 3.27 11.10 11.61
CA ALA A 260 4.43 10.32 12.08
C ALA A 260 4.05 9.33 13.18
N ASN A 261 3.20 9.75 14.14
CA ASN A 261 2.71 8.87 15.20
C ASN A 261 1.85 7.70 14.64
N GLU A 262 0.99 7.94 13.67
CA GLU A 262 0.19 6.89 13.03
C GLU A 262 1.05 5.89 12.26
N VAL A 263 2.01 6.38 11.45
CA VAL A 263 2.96 5.52 10.73
C VAL A 263 3.71 4.60 11.70
N VAL A 264 4.21 5.16 12.80
CA VAL A 264 4.97 4.38 13.79
C VAL A 264 4.07 3.46 14.60
N ALA A 265 2.84 3.87 14.92
CA ALA A 265 1.87 3.02 15.61
C ALA A 265 1.54 1.76 14.78
N MET A 266 1.23 1.94 13.49
CA MET A 266 0.96 0.81 12.59
C MET A 266 2.18 -0.12 12.46
N ALA A 267 3.39 0.45 12.23
CA ALA A 267 4.62 -0.33 12.15
C ALA A 267 4.89 -1.13 13.42
N THR A 268 4.79 -0.50 14.59
CA THR A 268 5.05 -1.15 15.89
C THR A 268 4.05 -2.26 16.16
N VAL A 269 2.77 -2.06 15.87
CA VAL A 269 1.74 -3.10 16.03
C VAL A 269 2.00 -4.28 15.09
N ALA A 270 2.36 -4.02 13.83
CA ALA A 270 2.70 -5.09 12.87
C ALA A 270 3.93 -5.89 13.33
N LEU A 271 5.00 -5.21 13.76
CA LEU A 271 6.19 -5.85 14.35
C LEU A 271 5.84 -6.70 15.57
N THR A 272 4.96 -6.20 16.46
CA THR A 272 4.51 -6.93 17.64
C THR A 272 3.74 -8.20 17.26
N ARG A 273 2.77 -8.10 16.34
CA ARG A 273 1.97 -9.25 15.87
C ARG A 273 2.81 -10.35 15.25
N LEU A 274 3.97 -9.99 14.70
CA LEU A 274 4.90 -10.91 14.05
C LEU A 274 6.07 -11.33 14.93
N ASP A 275 6.13 -10.92 16.21
CA ASP A 275 7.25 -11.17 17.15
C ASP A 275 8.60 -10.66 16.59
N LEU A 276 8.61 -9.50 15.91
CA LEU A 276 9.79 -8.93 15.25
C LEU A 276 10.42 -7.74 16.00
N LEU A 277 9.84 -7.27 17.12
CA LEU A 277 10.34 -6.10 17.86
C LEU A 277 11.77 -6.28 18.40
N ALA A 278 12.16 -7.51 18.73
CA ALA A 278 13.48 -7.83 19.27
C ALA A 278 14.53 -8.15 18.19
N GLU A 279 14.12 -8.22 16.91
CA GLU A 279 14.96 -8.54 15.78
C GLU A 279 15.26 -7.28 14.94
N GLU A 280 16.45 -7.22 14.33
CA GLU A 280 16.70 -6.19 13.31
C GLU A 280 15.80 -6.44 12.11
N THR A 281 14.85 -5.53 11.90
CA THR A 281 13.77 -5.75 10.93
C THR A 281 13.57 -4.52 10.06
N PRO A 282 13.55 -4.69 8.72
CA PRO A 282 13.22 -3.60 7.80
C PRO A 282 11.79 -3.09 8.04
N VAL A 283 11.66 -1.77 8.18
CA VAL A 283 10.38 -1.05 8.13
C VAL A 283 10.40 -0.17 6.90
N LEU A 284 9.68 -0.62 5.89
CA LEU A 284 9.63 0.05 4.60
C LEU A 284 8.58 1.17 4.63
N LEU A 285 8.97 2.32 4.12
CA LEU A 285 8.14 3.51 4.01
C LEU A 285 7.84 3.73 2.53
N GLY A 286 6.58 3.53 2.13
CA GLY A 286 6.13 3.61 0.74
C GLY A 286 4.98 4.60 0.55
N GLY A 287 4.57 4.78 -0.72
CA GLY A 287 3.51 5.73 -1.11
C GLY A 287 4.01 7.15 -1.26
N SER A 288 3.28 7.95 -2.03
CA SER A 288 3.73 9.28 -2.47
C SER A 288 4.06 10.25 -1.33
N VAL A 289 3.34 10.18 -0.21
CA VAL A 289 3.56 11.06 0.94
C VAL A 289 4.88 10.75 1.64
N LEU A 290 5.19 9.47 1.89
CA LEU A 290 6.44 9.06 2.53
C LEU A 290 7.62 9.12 1.56
N ALA A 291 7.41 8.83 0.29
CA ALA A 291 8.44 8.94 -0.75
C ALA A 291 8.88 10.39 -1.02
N ALA A 292 8.04 11.38 -0.72
CA ALA A 292 8.39 12.80 -0.85
C ALA A 292 9.48 13.27 0.13
N ARG A 293 9.82 12.46 1.15
CA ARG A 293 10.95 12.70 2.07
C ARG A 293 10.89 14.05 2.76
N HIS A 294 9.73 14.45 3.26
CA HIS A 294 9.57 15.68 4.03
C HIS A 294 10.39 15.61 5.34
N PRO A 295 11.37 16.51 5.57
CA PRO A 295 12.32 16.37 6.69
C PRO A 295 11.65 16.24 8.05
N GLN A 296 10.67 17.09 8.37
CA GLN A 296 9.95 17.02 9.65
C GLN A 296 9.29 15.63 9.85
N LEU A 297 8.64 15.08 8.82
CA LEU A 297 7.99 13.77 8.90
C LEU A 297 9.02 12.66 9.06
N ASP A 298 10.05 12.65 8.23
CA ASP A 298 11.12 11.65 8.24
C ASP A 298 11.86 11.61 9.59
N ASP A 299 12.23 12.78 10.12
CA ASP A 299 12.97 12.88 11.39
C ASP A 299 12.09 12.43 12.56
N ARG A 300 10.80 12.84 12.55
CA ARG A 300 9.88 12.42 13.60
C ARG A 300 9.57 10.92 13.57
N ILE A 301 9.44 10.32 12.39
CA ILE A 301 9.29 8.85 12.24
C ILE A 301 10.53 8.14 12.80
N ARG A 302 11.75 8.59 12.47
CA ARG A 302 13.00 7.99 12.99
C ARG A 302 13.09 8.08 14.50
N GLU A 303 12.81 9.25 15.06
CA GLU A 303 12.79 9.47 16.52
C GLU A 303 11.81 8.51 17.23
N LEU A 304 10.58 8.43 16.73
CA LEU A 304 9.54 7.61 17.32
C LEU A 304 9.83 6.10 17.16
N LEU A 305 10.38 5.66 16.01
CA LEU A 305 10.80 4.27 15.83
C LEU A 305 11.96 3.92 16.76
N ALA A 306 12.96 4.80 16.90
CA ALA A 306 14.07 4.58 17.84
C ALA A 306 13.60 4.38 19.28
N ALA A 307 12.53 5.08 19.68
CA ALA A 307 11.95 4.97 21.01
C ALA A 307 11.06 3.71 21.19
N ARG A 308 10.25 3.34 20.19
CA ARG A 308 9.20 2.30 20.31
C ARG A 308 9.58 0.95 19.73
N ALA A 309 10.48 0.93 18.74
CA ALA A 309 10.96 -0.25 18.03
C ALA A 309 12.44 -0.09 17.66
N PRO A 310 13.36 -0.07 18.64
CA PRO A 310 14.77 0.32 18.45
C PRO A 310 15.54 -0.60 17.50
N LYS A 311 15.02 -1.78 17.18
CA LYS A 311 15.58 -2.70 16.18
C LYS A 311 15.00 -2.52 14.78
N ALA A 312 13.99 -1.67 14.63
CA ALA A 312 13.42 -1.36 13.32
C ALA A 312 14.41 -0.53 12.47
N VAL A 313 14.58 -0.92 11.21
CA VAL A 313 15.46 -0.24 10.25
C VAL A 313 14.58 0.43 9.18
N PRO A 314 14.24 1.74 9.32
CA PRO A 314 13.39 2.43 8.36
C PRO A 314 14.12 2.64 7.03
N ARG A 315 13.45 2.32 5.92
CA ARG A 315 13.92 2.52 4.55
C ARG A 315 12.79 3.01 3.67
N VAL A 316 13.03 4.00 2.82
CA VAL A 316 12.06 4.43 1.80
C VAL A 316 12.18 3.55 0.58
N VAL A 317 11.04 3.06 0.09
CA VAL A 317 10.97 2.20 -1.10
C VAL A 317 10.69 3.06 -2.33
N THR A 318 11.55 2.91 -3.34
CA THR A 318 11.41 3.56 -4.64
C THR A 318 11.29 2.55 -5.78
N THR A 319 11.50 1.27 -5.49
CA THR A 319 11.43 0.17 -6.46
C THR A 319 9.99 -0.05 -6.93
N SER A 320 9.83 -0.43 -8.20
CA SER A 320 8.53 -0.72 -8.79
C SER A 320 7.81 -1.86 -8.05
N PRO A 321 6.55 -1.67 -7.60
CA PRO A 321 5.83 -2.70 -6.85
C PRO A 321 5.57 -4.00 -7.64
N VAL A 322 5.50 -3.96 -8.98
CA VAL A 322 5.34 -5.16 -9.81
C VAL A 322 6.48 -6.17 -9.60
N LEU A 323 7.71 -5.70 -9.25
CA LEU A 323 8.78 -6.58 -8.78
C LEU A 323 8.34 -7.38 -7.56
N GLY A 324 7.69 -6.73 -6.59
CA GLY A 324 7.19 -7.43 -5.39
C GLY A 324 6.14 -8.48 -5.73
N ALA A 325 5.20 -8.17 -6.62
CA ALA A 325 4.23 -9.16 -7.11
C ALA A 325 4.93 -10.35 -7.81
N ALA A 326 5.98 -10.08 -8.60
CA ALA A 326 6.79 -11.12 -9.23
C ALA A 326 7.50 -12.01 -8.19
N LEU A 327 8.13 -11.40 -7.19
CA LEU A 327 8.83 -12.13 -6.13
C LEU A 327 7.87 -12.97 -5.27
N LEU A 328 6.67 -12.47 -4.98
CA LEU A 328 5.63 -13.25 -4.28
C LEU A 328 5.19 -14.46 -5.11
N GLY A 329 5.07 -14.30 -6.41
CA GLY A 329 4.78 -15.43 -7.30
C GLY A 329 5.93 -16.44 -7.38
N LEU A 330 7.18 -15.99 -7.36
CA LEU A 330 8.36 -16.84 -7.29
C LEU A 330 8.46 -17.56 -5.94
N ASP A 331 8.12 -16.90 -4.83
CA ASP A 331 8.02 -17.52 -3.50
C ASP A 331 6.96 -18.66 -3.52
N HIS A 332 5.82 -18.46 -4.20
CA HIS A 332 4.76 -19.46 -4.32
C HIS A 332 5.19 -20.73 -5.07
N VAL A 333 6.04 -20.59 -6.08
CA VAL A 333 6.54 -21.73 -6.87
C VAL A 333 7.87 -22.29 -6.34
N ASP A 334 8.30 -21.89 -5.14
CA ASP A 334 9.55 -22.28 -4.50
C ASP A 334 10.78 -22.07 -5.40
N ALA A 335 10.83 -20.92 -6.10
CA ALA A 335 11.93 -20.60 -6.98
C ALA A 335 13.24 -20.38 -6.17
N PRO A 336 14.41 -20.78 -6.70
CA PRO A 336 15.68 -20.57 -6.02
C PRO A 336 16.05 -19.08 -5.86
N ASP A 337 16.83 -18.75 -4.83
CA ASP A 337 17.29 -17.36 -4.55
C ASP A 337 17.98 -16.71 -5.74
N ALA A 338 18.71 -17.47 -6.56
CA ALA A 338 19.35 -16.95 -7.77
C ALA A 338 18.35 -16.40 -8.80
N VAL A 339 17.14 -16.99 -8.87
CA VAL A 339 16.04 -16.52 -9.72
C VAL A 339 15.47 -15.20 -9.19
N HIS A 340 15.26 -15.10 -7.87
CA HIS A 340 14.85 -13.87 -7.22
C HIS A 340 15.87 -12.75 -7.47
N ALA A 341 17.17 -13.02 -7.32
CA ALA A 341 18.23 -12.06 -7.57
C ALA A 341 18.24 -11.56 -9.03
N ARG A 342 18.02 -12.46 -9.99
CA ARG A 342 17.96 -12.12 -11.41
C ARG A 342 16.80 -11.18 -11.74
N VAL A 343 15.60 -11.46 -11.21
CA VAL A 343 14.44 -10.58 -11.40
C VAL A 343 14.67 -9.21 -10.75
N ARG A 344 15.32 -9.15 -9.56
CA ARG A 344 15.69 -7.88 -8.94
C ARG A 344 16.63 -7.06 -9.81
N ALA A 345 17.70 -7.68 -10.34
CA ALA A 345 18.67 -7.01 -11.20
C ALA A 345 17.99 -6.37 -12.43
N HIS A 346 17.02 -7.06 -13.05
CA HIS A 346 16.26 -6.51 -14.17
C HIS A 346 15.54 -5.18 -13.81
N TYR A 347 14.98 -5.06 -12.61
CA TYR A 347 14.26 -3.85 -12.17
C TYR A 347 15.17 -2.77 -11.55
N GLU A 348 16.43 -3.07 -11.25
CA GLU A 348 17.44 -2.12 -10.81
C GLU A 348 18.14 -1.42 -11.99
N GLU A 349 18.21 -2.09 -13.15
CA GLU A 349 18.82 -1.60 -14.38
C GLU A 349 17.83 -0.81 -15.27
N ALA A 350 16.51 -0.97 -15.05
CA ALA A 350 15.45 -0.35 -15.84
C ALA A 350 15.03 1.03 -15.27
#